data_68231b463e53fdefeb82c913c0ceb4fa
#
_entry.id   68231b463e53fdefeb82c913c0ceb4fa
#
_cell.length_a   1.000
_cell.length_b   1.000
_cell.length_c   1.000
_cell.angle_alpha   90.00
_cell.angle_beta   90.00
_cell.angle_gamma   90.00
#
_symmetry.space_group_name_H-M   'P 1'
#
loop_
_entity.id
_entity.type
_entity.pdbx_description
1 polymer ?
#
loop_
_entity_poly.entity_id
_entity_poly.type
_entity_poly.pdbx_seq_one_letter_code
_entity_poly.pdbx_strand_id
1 'polypeptide(L)'
;MSDNRLKIGITQGDTNGIGWEVILKTLADSRIAELCTPVVYGSPAAAGYYRRCIADLEEIAFNTVSSARDARRGRVNLIACGPQELRIVPGEPSPEAGRAAVEALQAAVRDLKEGALDALVTGPIDKETAQADDFRYTGHTEYLAAELEGSPMMLMCSDRLRVGLVTTHLPLAEVSAAISRGKITEALDRLA
;
A
#
# COMPACT_ATOMS: atom_id res chain seq x y z
N MET A 1 -13.87 7.55 -26.33
CA MET A 1 -12.95 6.51 -25.81
C MET A 1 -13.10 6.51 -24.31
N SER A 2 -13.55 5.41 -23.71
CA SER A 2 -13.57 5.30 -22.24
C SER A 2 -12.12 5.31 -21.77
N ASP A 3 -11.72 6.37 -21.08
CA ASP A 3 -10.42 6.46 -20.43
C ASP A 3 -10.39 5.41 -19.30
N ASN A 4 -9.75 4.28 -19.58
CA ASN A 4 -9.71 3.11 -18.69
C ASN A 4 -8.47 3.14 -17.79
N ARG A 5 -8.14 4.32 -17.21
CA ARG A 5 -7.04 4.43 -16.26
C ARG A 5 -7.36 3.66 -14.98
N LEU A 6 -6.42 2.83 -14.55
CA LEU A 6 -6.52 2.04 -13.32
C LEU A 6 -6.62 2.95 -12.09
N LYS A 7 -7.46 2.60 -11.14
CA LYS A 7 -7.51 3.20 -9.81
C LYS A 7 -6.54 2.47 -8.90
N ILE A 8 -5.50 3.16 -8.45
CA ILE A 8 -4.45 2.60 -7.60
C ILE A 8 -4.62 3.12 -6.19
N GLY A 9 -4.96 2.23 -5.26
CA GLY A 9 -4.94 2.53 -3.83
C GLY A 9 -3.50 2.67 -3.34
N ILE A 10 -3.25 3.64 -2.48
CA ILE A 10 -1.92 3.87 -1.87
C ILE A 10 -2.13 4.05 -0.38
N THR A 11 -1.60 3.15 0.46
CA THR A 11 -1.70 3.30 1.92
C THR A 11 -0.55 4.12 2.47
N GLN A 12 -0.84 4.95 3.47
CA GLN A 12 0.15 5.88 4.05
C GLN A 12 1.32 5.18 4.75
N GLY A 13 1.12 3.92 5.24
CA GLY A 13 2.08 3.25 6.11
C GLY A 13 2.19 3.91 7.49
N ASP A 14 3.31 3.70 8.17
CA ASP A 14 3.60 4.34 9.46
C ASP A 14 3.69 5.87 9.28
N THR A 15 2.88 6.61 10.04
CA THR A 15 2.82 8.07 9.95
C THR A 15 4.04 8.77 10.51
N ASN A 16 4.87 8.10 11.31
CA ASN A 16 6.16 8.60 11.80
C ASN A 16 7.34 8.14 10.94
N GLY A 17 7.07 7.30 9.93
CA GLY A 17 8.06 6.81 8.97
C GLY A 17 8.17 7.65 7.71
N ILE A 18 8.74 7.06 6.66
CA ILE A 18 9.02 7.74 5.38
C ILE A 18 7.84 7.68 4.39
N GLY A 19 6.75 6.98 4.73
CA GLY A 19 5.63 6.71 3.78
C GLY A 19 5.08 7.98 3.15
N TRP A 20 4.72 8.98 3.94
CA TRP A 20 4.20 10.24 3.43
C TRP A 20 5.19 11.02 2.57
N GLU A 21 6.48 11.00 2.92
CA GLU A 21 7.50 11.66 2.10
C GLU A 21 7.57 11.03 0.70
N VAL A 22 7.60 9.70 0.63
CA VAL A 22 7.63 8.97 -0.65
C VAL A 22 6.36 9.21 -1.45
N ILE A 23 5.18 9.15 -0.81
CA ILE A 23 3.88 9.40 -1.45
C ILE A 23 3.85 10.82 -2.05
N LEU A 24 4.17 11.83 -1.26
CA LEU A 24 4.13 13.22 -1.71
C LEU A 24 5.11 13.47 -2.85
N LYS A 25 6.36 13.03 -2.73
CA LYS A 25 7.37 13.18 -3.80
C LYS A 25 6.96 12.47 -5.09
N THR A 26 6.34 11.29 -4.99
CA THR A 26 5.85 10.56 -6.16
C THR A 26 4.67 11.28 -6.82
N LEU A 27 3.70 11.72 -6.02
CA LEU A 27 2.48 12.33 -6.54
C LEU A 27 2.64 13.82 -6.93
N ALA A 28 3.78 14.44 -6.61
CA ALA A 28 4.18 15.75 -7.15
C ALA A 28 4.44 15.69 -8.66
N ASP A 29 4.81 14.52 -9.18
CA ASP A 29 4.94 14.33 -10.63
C ASP A 29 3.55 14.18 -11.27
N SER A 30 3.13 15.20 -12.03
CA SER A 30 1.82 15.23 -12.71
C SER A 30 1.58 14.05 -13.65
N ARG A 31 2.65 13.44 -14.18
CA ARG A 31 2.57 12.26 -15.07
C ARG A 31 1.94 11.05 -14.38
N ILE A 32 2.05 10.95 -13.05
CA ILE A 32 1.40 9.86 -12.29
C ILE A 32 -0.11 9.93 -12.42
N ALA A 33 -0.71 11.13 -12.33
CA ALA A 33 -2.14 11.33 -12.50
C ALA A 33 -2.63 11.15 -13.96
N GLU A 34 -1.71 11.15 -14.93
CA GLU A 34 -1.99 10.79 -16.31
C GLU A 34 -1.98 9.28 -16.54
N LEU A 35 -1.10 8.54 -15.83
CA LEU A 35 -0.96 7.10 -15.94
C LEU A 35 -2.07 6.34 -15.20
N CYS A 36 -2.47 6.82 -14.03
CA CYS A 36 -3.48 6.17 -13.19
C CYS A 36 -4.34 7.19 -12.44
N THR A 37 -5.33 6.70 -11.69
CA THR A 37 -6.10 7.50 -10.73
C THR A 37 -5.64 7.12 -9.32
N PRO A 38 -4.71 7.88 -8.70
CA PRO A 38 -4.22 7.58 -7.37
C PRO A 38 -5.27 7.90 -6.30
N VAL A 39 -5.45 6.97 -5.36
CA VAL A 39 -6.33 7.09 -4.20
C VAL A 39 -5.54 6.80 -2.95
N VAL A 40 -5.15 7.83 -2.23
CA VAL A 40 -4.36 7.72 -0.99
C VAL A 40 -5.30 7.43 0.17
N TYR A 41 -4.98 6.44 0.98
CA TYR A 41 -5.64 6.11 2.23
C TYR A 41 -4.76 6.56 3.38
N GLY A 42 -5.20 7.54 4.14
CA GLY A 42 -4.38 8.04 5.24
C GLY A 42 -4.94 9.28 5.94
N SER A 43 -4.19 9.75 6.93
CA SER A 43 -4.54 10.90 7.75
C SER A 43 -4.34 12.22 7.00
N PRO A 44 -5.38 13.06 6.85
CA PRO A 44 -5.22 14.41 6.30
C PRO A 44 -4.27 15.28 7.14
N ALA A 45 -4.22 15.05 8.46
CA ALA A 45 -3.30 15.75 9.36
C ALA A 45 -1.84 15.40 9.04
N ALA A 46 -1.54 14.10 8.82
CA ALA A 46 -0.20 13.64 8.42
C ALA A 46 0.18 14.18 7.03
N ALA A 47 -0.71 14.10 6.06
CA ALA A 47 -0.51 14.70 4.74
C ALA A 47 -0.17 16.18 4.83
N GLY A 48 -0.92 16.94 5.63
CA GLY A 48 -0.70 18.37 5.85
C GLY A 48 0.62 18.67 6.57
N TYR A 49 1.00 17.83 7.55
CA TYR A 49 2.27 17.97 8.26
C TYR A 49 3.46 17.80 7.31
N TYR A 50 3.55 16.65 6.62
CA TYR A 50 4.68 16.35 5.74
C TYR A 50 4.78 17.29 4.55
N ARG A 51 3.65 17.74 4.00
CA ARG A 51 3.61 18.72 2.92
C ARG A 51 4.27 20.06 3.31
N ARG A 52 4.16 20.47 4.58
CA ARG A 52 4.83 21.69 5.09
C ARG A 52 6.30 21.46 5.43
N CYS A 53 6.68 20.21 5.77
CA CYS A 53 8.06 19.90 6.16
C CYS A 53 8.99 19.64 4.97
N ILE A 54 8.44 19.33 3.80
CA ILE A 54 9.23 18.96 2.62
C ILE A 54 9.15 20.10 1.62
N ALA A 55 10.31 20.63 1.22
CA ALA A 55 10.40 21.70 0.25
C ALA A 55 9.76 21.31 -1.10
N ASP A 56 9.19 22.29 -1.79
CA ASP A 56 8.60 22.18 -3.13
C ASP A 56 7.36 21.25 -3.25
N LEU A 57 6.76 20.82 -2.13
CA LEU A 57 5.56 19.97 -2.14
C LEU A 57 4.29 20.69 -1.65
N GLU A 58 4.35 21.98 -1.41
CA GLU A 58 3.24 22.78 -0.87
C GLU A 58 2.02 22.84 -1.80
N GLU A 59 2.24 22.69 -3.11
CA GLU A 59 1.21 22.80 -4.13
C GLU A 59 0.37 21.54 -4.37
N ILE A 60 0.74 20.38 -3.76
CA ILE A 60 -0.04 19.16 -3.95
C ILE A 60 -1.42 19.32 -3.32
N ALA A 61 -2.44 19.42 -4.17
CA ALA A 61 -3.83 19.48 -3.74
C ALA A 61 -4.47 18.09 -3.74
N PHE A 62 -4.94 17.68 -2.57
CA PHE A 62 -5.74 16.46 -2.43
C PHE A 62 -7.23 16.74 -2.68
N ASN A 63 -7.85 15.90 -3.52
CA ASN A 63 -9.29 15.82 -3.64
C ASN A 63 -9.80 14.83 -2.59
N THR A 64 -10.32 15.33 -1.46
CA THR A 64 -10.87 14.47 -0.41
C THR A 64 -12.18 13.86 -0.85
N VAL A 65 -12.28 12.53 -0.74
CA VAL A 65 -13.46 11.74 -1.09
C VAL A 65 -13.77 10.75 0.03
N SER A 66 -15.03 10.29 0.09
CA SER A 66 -15.49 9.31 1.08
C SER A 66 -15.35 7.85 0.60
N SER A 67 -15.20 7.62 -0.70
CA SER A 67 -15.09 6.30 -1.32
C SER A 67 -14.17 6.36 -2.53
N ALA A 68 -13.46 5.27 -2.81
CA ALA A 68 -12.67 5.13 -4.05
C ALA A 68 -13.55 5.18 -5.32
N ARG A 69 -14.85 4.91 -5.19
CA ARG A 69 -15.81 5.06 -6.31
C ARG A 69 -15.95 6.50 -6.75
N ASP A 70 -15.83 7.46 -5.82
CA ASP A 70 -15.95 8.91 -6.06
C ASP A 70 -14.62 9.56 -6.48
N ALA A 71 -13.55 8.76 -6.61
CA ALA A 71 -12.24 9.26 -6.99
C ALA A 71 -12.27 9.92 -8.37
N ARG A 72 -11.72 11.14 -8.43
CA ARG A 72 -11.66 11.95 -9.65
C ARG A 72 -10.37 11.67 -10.41
N ARG A 73 -10.50 11.41 -11.70
CA ARG A 73 -9.39 11.25 -12.64
C ARG A 73 -8.59 12.54 -12.79
N GLY A 74 -7.28 12.41 -13.00
CA GLY A 74 -6.38 13.55 -13.12
C GLY A 74 -6.20 14.34 -11.82
N ARG A 75 -6.60 13.76 -10.69
CA ARG A 75 -6.44 14.31 -9.35
C ARG A 75 -5.83 13.28 -8.42
N VAL A 76 -5.09 13.74 -7.44
CA VAL A 76 -4.69 12.92 -6.30
C VAL A 76 -5.85 12.90 -5.32
N ASN A 77 -6.45 11.73 -5.13
CA ASN A 77 -7.59 11.56 -4.23
C ASN A 77 -7.10 11.12 -2.85
N LEU A 78 -7.79 11.55 -1.79
CA LEU A 78 -7.49 11.19 -0.41
C LEU A 78 -8.76 10.69 0.28
N ILE A 79 -8.71 9.49 0.80
CA ILE A 79 -9.70 8.94 1.73
C ILE A 79 -9.14 9.06 3.13
N ALA A 80 -9.82 9.82 3.97
CA ALA A 80 -9.41 10.04 5.36
C ALA A 80 -9.53 8.73 6.16
N CYS A 81 -8.41 8.27 6.71
CA CYS A 81 -8.30 7.08 7.55
C CYS A 81 -7.44 7.39 8.76
N GLY A 82 -7.64 6.62 9.84
CA GLY A 82 -6.88 6.76 11.06
C GLY A 82 -7.54 7.68 12.07
N PRO A 83 -6.94 7.81 13.27
CA PRO A 83 -7.47 8.63 14.35
C PRO A 83 -7.52 10.12 13.96
N GLN A 84 -8.53 10.82 14.48
CA GLN A 84 -8.71 12.26 14.20
C GLN A 84 -7.56 13.10 14.79
N GLU A 85 -7.12 12.75 15.98
CA GLU A 85 -5.96 13.36 16.65
C GLU A 85 -4.77 12.43 16.51
N LEU A 86 -3.78 12.86 15.75
CA LEU A 86 -2.55 12.12 15.48
C LEU A 86 -1.35 13.01 15.78
N ARG A 87 -0.56 12.60 16.77
CA ARG A 87 0.73 13.21 17.04
C ARG A 87 1.76 12.60 16.11
N ILE A 88 2.40 13.45 15.30
CA ILE A 88 3.42 13.03 14.34
C ILE A 88 4.79 13.40 14.91
N VAL A 89 5.64 12.38 15.10
CA VAL A 89 7.02 12.53 15.57
C VAL A 89 7.90 11.66 14.67
N PRO A 90 8.42 12.21 13.57
CA PRO A 90 9.19 11.44 12.59
C PRO A 90 10.37 10.70 13.22
N GLY A 91 10.50 9.40 12.90
CA GLY A 91 11.56 8.54 13.39
C GLY A 91 11.29 7.90 14.77
N GLU A 92 10.18 8.24 15.44
CA GLU A 92 9.81 7.64 16.72
C GLU A 92 8.66 6.63 16.55
N PRO A 93 8.86 5.35 16.94
CA PRO A 93 7.78 4.38 16.96
C PRO A 93 6.65 4.82 17.91
N SER A 94 5.39 4.70 17.48
CA SER A 94 4.24 4.94 18.36
C SER A 94 3.07 4.02 18.03
N PRO A 95 2.29 3.58 19.06
CA PRO A 95 1.09 2.76 18.83
C PRO A 95 0.06 3.48 17.95
N GLU A 96 -0.07 4.79 18.08
CA GLU A 96 -1.00 5.61 17.27
C GLU A 96 -0.61 5.60 15.79
N ALA A 97 0.70 5.69 15.47
CA ALA A 97 1.19 5.63 14.11
C ALA A 97 0.99 4.23 13.51
N GLY A 98 1.24 3.18 14.29
CA GLY A 98 0.96 1.80 13.90
C GLY A 98 -0.52 1.55 13.63
N ARG A 99 -1.41 2.03 14.51
CA ARG A 99 -2.87 1.94 14.32
C ARG A 99 -3.31 2.67 13.08
N ALA A 100 -2.86 3.89 12.86
CA ALA A 100 -3.18 4.66 11.67
C ALA A 100 -2.75 3.97 10.37
N ALA A 101 -1.59 3.27 10.39
CA ALA A 101 -1.13 2.47 9.26
C ALA A 101 -2.04 1.26 8.98
N VAL A 102 -2.45 0.55 10.02
CA VAL A 102 -3.35 -0.62 9.92
C VAL A 102 -4.74 -0.20 9.43
N GLU A 103 -5.32 0.85 9.99
CA GLU A 103 -6.64 1.34 9.57
C GLU A 103 -6.66 1.77 8.09
N ALA A 104 -5.60 2.44 7.62
CA ALA A 104 -5.46 2.81 6.22
C ALA A 104 -5.35 1.58 5.31
N LEU A 105 -4.59 0.56 5.72
CA LEU A 105 -4.46 -0.70 5.00
C LEU A 105 -5.80 -1.44 4.91
N GLN A 106 -6.51 -1.56 6.03
CA GLN A 106 -7.82 -2.21 6.10
C GLN A 106 -8.86 -1.51 5.22
N ALA A 107 -8.87 -0.18 5.22
CA ALA A 107 -9.79 0.59 4.37
C ALA A 107 -9.50 0.37 2.87
N ALA A 108 -8.23 0.39 2.48
CA ALA A 108 -7.84 0.16 1.09
C ALA A 108 -8.15 -1.28 0.63
N VAL A 109 -7.94 -2.27 1.50
CA VAL A 109 -8.26 -3.67 1.18
C VAL A 109 -9.76 -3.89 1.04
N ARG A 110 -10.61 -3.24 1.84
CA ARG A 110 -12.08 -3.28 1.64
C ARG A 110 -12.46 -2.77 0.25
N ASP A 111 -11.96 -1.60 -0.14
CA ASP A 111 -12.27 -1.01 -1.45
C ASP A 111 -11.72 -1.87 -2.60
N LEU A 112 -10.58 -2.56 -2.40
CA LEU A 112 -10.04 -3.51 -3.36
C LEU A 112 -10.93 -4.74 -3.50
N LYS A 113 -11.39 -5.33 -2.39
CA LYS A 113 -12.34 -6.47 -2.38
C LYS A 113 -13.68 -6.15 -3.05
N GLU A 114 -14.13 -4.91 -2.91
CA GLU A 114 -15.37 -4.42 -3.52
C GLU A 114 -15.20 -4.02 -5.01
N GLY A 115 -14.00 -4.16 -5.58
CA GLY A 115 -13.72 -3.76 -6.95
C GLY A 115 -13.78 -2.25 -7.19
N ALA A 116 -13.61 -1.44 -6.15
CA ALA A 116 -13.50 0.01 -6.24
C ALA A 116 -12.08 0.47 -6.60
N LEU A 117 -11.09 -0.41 -6.39
CA LEU A 117 -9.69 -0.27 -6.79
C LEU A 117 -9.28 -1.41 -7.70
N ASP A 118 -8.33 -1.15 -8.59
CA ASP A 118 -7.75 -2.15 -9.49
C ASP A 118 -6.46 -2.77 -8.93
N ALA A 119 -5.72 -2.00 -8.11
CA ALA A 119 -4.49 -2.47 -7.46
C ALA A 119 -4.19 -1.65 -6.20
N LEU A 120 -3.25 -2.15 -5.38
CA LEU A 120 -2.83 -1.56 -4.12
C LEU A 120 -1.31 -1.43 -4.07
N VAL A 121 -0.84 -0.24 -3.67
CA VAL A 121 0.55 0.04 -3.28
C VAL A 121 0.56 0.31 -1.78
N THR A 122 1.40 -0.39 -1.03
CA THR A 122 1.46 -0.26 0.43
C THR A 122 2.65 0.59 0.87
N GLY A 123 2.39 1.58 1.71
CA GLY A 123 3.44 2.31 2.42
C GLY A 123 4.11 1.41 3.48
N PRO A 124 5.39 1.66 3.83
CA PRO A 124 6.10 0.87 4.84
C PRO A 124 5.45 1.02 6.22
N ILE A 125 5.35 -0.09 6.95
CA ILE A 125 4.86 -0.13 8.33
C ILE A 125 5.98 -0.50 9.30
N ASP A 126 5.92 0.03 10.50
CA ASP A 126 6.66 -0.53 11.63
C ASP A 126 5.91 -1.75 12.16
N LYS A 127 6.59 -2.92 12.16
CA LYS A 127 5.93 -4.19 12.50
C LYS A 127 5.58 -4.31 13.98
N GLU A 128 6.38 -3.72 14.85
CA GLU A 128 6.16 -3.78 16.30
C GLU A 128 4.96 -2.92 16.70
N THR A 129 4.89 -1.70 16.19
CA THR A 129 3.78 -0.78 16.47
C THR A 129 2.48 -1.19 15.79
N ALA A 130 2.54 -1.78 14.59
CA ALA A 130 1.36 -2.30 13.89
C ALA A 130 0.74 -3.52 14.61
N GLN A 131 1.55 -4.35 15.28
CA GLN A 131 1.08 -5.53 16.03
C GLN A 131 0.55 -5.19 17.44
N ALA A 132 0.65 -3.95 17.88
CA ALA A 132 0.26 -3.54 19.24
C ALA A 132 -1.24 -3.68 19.55
N ASP A 133 -2.09 -3.74 18.51
CA ASP A 133 -3.55 -3.94 18.63
C ASP A 133 -3.96 -5.29 18.00
N ASP A 134 -5.04 -5.34 17.25
CA ASP A 134 -5.59 -6.58 16.68
C ASP A 134 -4.92 -7.06 15.39
N PHE A 135 -3.87 -6.38 14.91
CA PHE A 135 -3.15 -6.77 13.69
C PHE A 135 -2.16 -7.90 13.98
N ARG A 136 -2.61 -9.16 13.84
CA ARG A 136 -1.83 -10.37 14.17
C ARG A 136 -0.95 -10.89 13.04
N TYR A 137 -0.78 -10.12 11.98
CA TYR A 137 -0.01 -10.53 10.80
C TYR A 137 1.45 -10.06 10.90
N THR A 138 2.36 -10.84 10.35
CA THR A 138 3.80 -10.51 10.34
C THR A 138 4.16 -9.43 9.32
N GLY A 139 3.22 -9.09 8.42
CA GLY A 139 3.38 -8.03 7.43
C GLY A 139 2.23 -7.97 6.42
N HIS A 140 2.42 -7.16 5.39
CA HIS A 140 1.40 -6.96 4.35
C HIS A 140 1.04 -8.23 3.59
N THR A 141 2.04 -9.07 3.26
CA THR A 141 1.81 -10.28 2.45
C THR A 141 0.87 -11.24 3.13
N GLU A 142 1.09 -11.52 4.42
CA GLU A 142 0.27 -12.43 5.20
C GLU A 142 -1.15 -11.87 5.41
N TYR A 143 -1.25 -10.57 5.65
CA TYR A 143 -2.54 -9.89 5.77
C TYR A 143 -3.33 -9.96 4.46
N LEU A 144 -2.70 -9.58 3.34
CA LEU A 144 -3.35 -9.61 2.04
C LEU A 144 -3.75 -11.04 1.63
N ALA A 145 -2.90 -12.04 1.94
CA ALA A 145 -3.22 -13.44 1.69
C ALA A 145 -4.42 -13.95 2.49
N ALA A 146 -4.63 -13.43 3.70
CA ALA A 146 -5.78 -13.78 4.54
C ALA A 146 -7.06 -13.06 4.12
N GLU A 147 -6.95 -11.84 3.62
CA GLU A 147 -8.10 -10.99 3.30
C GLU A 147 -8.59 -11.15 1.85
N LEU A 148 -7.69 -11.45 0.91
CA LEU A 148 -8.01 -11.57 -0.51
C LEU A 148 -8.15 -13.04 -0.91
N GLU A 149 -9.04 -13.31 -1.85
CA GLU A 149 -9.17 -14.64 -2.43
C GLU A 149 -7.93 -15.00 -3.27
N GLY A 150 -7.53 -16.28 -3.23
CA GLY A 150 -6.41 -16.78 -4.01
C GLY A 150 -5.19 -17.13 -3.17
N SER A 151 -4.09 -17.42 -3.85
CA SER A 151 -2.81 -17.77 -3.22
C SER A 151 -1.76 -16.73 -3.58
N PRO A 152 -1.09 -16.13 -2.60
CA PRO A 152 -0.09 -15.10 -2.87
C PRO A 152 1.12 -15.70 -3.60
N MET A 153 1.70 -14.89 -4.48
CA MET A 153 2.96 -15.21 -5.14
C MET A 153 3.85 -13.97 -5.13
N MET A 154 5.10 -14.14 -4.73
CA MET A 154 6.07 -13.06 -4.79
C MET A 154 6.68 -12.99 -6.19
N LEU A 155 6.57 -11.84 -6.81
CA LEU A 155 7.12 -11.52 -8.12
C LEU A 155 8.10 -10.36 -8.01
N MET A 156 9.37 -10.61 -8.35
CA MET A 156 10.41 -9.59 -8.44
C MET A 156 10.47 -9.09 -9.88
N CYS A 157 10.27 -7.80 -10.09
CA CYS A 157 10.18 -7.23 -11.44
C CYS A 157 11.25 -6.15 -11.67
N SER A 158 11.84 -6.18 -12.85
CA SER A 158 12.58 -5.08 -13.44
C SER A 158 12.14 -4.89 -14.89
N ASP A 159 12.65 -3.86 -15.55
CA ASP A 159 12.33 -3.60 -16.97
C ASP A 159 12.68 -4.77 -17.89
N ARG A 160 13.65 -5.60 -17.51
CA ARG A 160 14.20 -6.67 -18.35
C ARG A 160 13.93 -8.08 -17.84
N LEU A 161 13.55 -8.23 -16.56
CA LEU A 161 13.45 -9.55 -15.93
C LEU A 161 12.30 -9.56 -14.93
N ARG A 162 11.50 -10.63 -14.96
CA ARG A 162 10.49 -10.95 -13.95
C ARG A 162 10.81 -12.31 -13.37
N VAL A 163 10.90 -12.41 -12.05
CA VAL A 163 11.24 -13.64 -11.33
C VAL A 163 10.12 -13.97 -10.35
N GLY A 164 9.38 -15.04 -10.62
CA GLY A 164 8.42 -15.60 -9.70
C GLY A 164 9.10 -16.57 -8.73
N LEU A 165 8.76 -16.47 -7.43
CA LEU A 165 9.33 -17.32 -6.40
C LEU A 165 8.40 -18.49 -6.09
N VAL A 166 8.93 -19.72 -6.15
CA VAL A 166 8.23 -20.94 -5.75
C VAL A 166 8.28 -21.16 -4.24
N THR A 167 9.34 -20.68 -3.60
CA THR A 167 9.54 -20.74 -2.15
C THR A 167 9.97 -19.39 -1.60
N THR A 168 9.46 -19.02 -0.42
CA THR A 168 9.77 -17.78 0.31
C THR A 168 9.91 -18.07 1.79
N HIS A 169 10.75 -17.33 2.49
CA HIS A 169 10.89 -17.37 3.95
C HIS A 169 11.23 -18.75 4.54
N LEU A 170 11.99 -19.57 3.80
CA LEU A 170 12.48 -20.85 4.26
C LEU A 170 13.99 -20.80 4.51
N PRO A 171 14.49 -21.51 5.54
CA PRO A 171 15.92 -21.78 5.67
C PRO A 171 16.46 -22.46 4.40
N LEU A 172 17.66 -22.08 3.97
CA LEU A 172 18.25 -22.59 2.73
C LEU A 172 18.30 -24.14 2.69
N ALA A 173 18.55 -24.76 3.83
CA ALA A 173 18.59 -26.24 3.97
C ALA A 173 17.24 -26.90 3.66
N GLU A 174 16.11 -26.19 3.79
CA GLU A 174 14.77 -26.74 3.59
C GLU A 174 14.24 -26.49 2.17
N VAL A 175 14.88 -25.61 1.40
CA VAL A 175 14.39 -25.20 0.06
C VAL A 175 14.28 -26.42 -0.87
N SER A 176 15.28 -27.30 -0.93
CA SER A 176 15.26 -28.46 -1.82
C SER A 176 14.11 -29.42 -1.52
N ALA A 177 13.79 -29.63 -0.24
CA ALA A 177 12.68 -30.47 0.19
C ALA A 177 11.31 -29.82 -0.04
N ALA A 178 11.26 -28.49 -0.06
CA ALA A 178 10.03 -27.73 -0.27
C ALA A 178 9.65 -27.60 -1.76
N ILE A 179 10.56 -27.85 -2.70
CA ILE A 179 10.30 -27.79 -4.13
C ILE A 179 9.67 -29.11 -4.59
N SER A 180 8.54 -29.01 -5.29
CA SER A 180 7.89 -30.15 -5.93
C SER A 180 7.39 -29.75 -7.32
N ARG A 181 7.14 -30.76 -8.17
CA ARG A 181 6.52 -30.53 -9.49
C ARG A 181 5.20 -29.78 -9.36
N GLY A 182 4.36 -30.15 -8.39
CA GLY A 182 3.08 -29.48 -8.14
C GLY A 182 3.25 -28.00 -7.84
N LYS A 183 4.12 -27.64 -6.90
CA LYS A 183 4.39 -26.23 -6.58
C LYS A 183 4.93 -25.43 -7.75
N ILE A 184 5.79 -26.01 -8.57
CA ILE A 184 6.29 -25.34 -9.77
C ILE A 184 5.16 -25.13 -10.78
N THR A 185 4.31 -26.14 -11.01
CA THR A 185 3.17 -26.02 -11.92
C THR A 185 2.20 -24.96 -11.44
N GLU A 186 1.83 -24.95 -10.16
CA GLU A 186 0.99 -23.90 -9.58
C GLU A 186 1.57 -22.48 -9.74
N ALA A 187 2.89 -22.34 -9.55
CA ALA A 187 3.55 -21.05 -9.74
C ALA A 187 3.51 -20.61 -11.21
N LEU A 188 3.66 -21.51 -12.15
CA LEU A 188 3.54 -21.23 -13.59
C LEU A 188 2.10 -20.85 -13.97
N ASP A 189 1.11 -21.56 -13.47
CA ASP A 189 -0.31 -21.28 -13.73
C ASP A 189 -0.74 -19.90 -13.20
N ARG A 190 -0.08 -19.41 -12.11
CA ARG A 190 -0.30 -18.06 -11.58
C ARG A 190 0.38 -16.96 -12.39
N LEU A 191 1.41 -17.29 -13.17
CA LEU A 191 2.14 -16.35 -14.02
C LEU A 191 1.54 -16.22 -15.42
N ALA A 192 0.74 -17.20 -15.85
CA ALA A 192 0.09 -17.23 -17.16
C ALA A 192 -1.12 -16.30 -17.24
#